data_ad29f5342835d2f0283a273d036f94e1
#
_entry.id   ad29f5342835d2f0283a273d036f94e1
#
_cell.length_a   1.000
_cell.length_b   1.000
_cell.length_c   1.000
_cell.angle_alpha   90.00
_cell.angle_beta   90.00
_cell.angle_gamma   90.00
#
_symmetry.space_group_name_H-M   'P 1'
#
loop_
_entity.id
_entity.type
_entity.pdbx_description
1 polymer ?
#
loop_
_entity_poly.entity_id
_entity_poly.type
_entity_poly.pdbx_seq_one_letter_code
_entity_poly.pdbx_strand_id
1 'polypeptide(L)'
;DYGLADRVIELNRAAAQLARRVADSFSTPEKPRFVAGSMGPSGKLISTDDPQMSDISFEELADVFREQAVGLIQGGADLLLLETQQDILEVKAAINGIQRAFEEEGVILPIQAQVTLDVNGKMLLGSDITAVTAILQGMGVSVIGMNCSTGPEHMRPSVAYLSEHATLPISVIPNAGLPMNVNGEAVYPMQPAPFSDLLAEYVREYGVRVVGGCCGTRPEHIRELVAKLPQDLPERSEPKPQAELASPVQAVPIEQQPVPFLVGERLNAQGSRAFKRLLLAEDFDGMLQIAREQVENGAHGLDVSVALTERSNEAELMAKLVKRLSLEVPVPLIIDSTEPEVIEA
;
A
#
# COMPACT_ATOMS: atom_id res chain seq x y z
N ASP A 1 -18.58 5.50 -15.14
CA ASP A 1 -18.25 6.26 -16.35
C ASP A 1 -18.83 5.63 -17.64
N TYR A 2 -18.93 4.27 -17.67
CA TYR A 2 -19.41 3.54 -18.85
C TYR A 2 -20.85 3.02 -18.71
N GLY A 3 -21.55 3.31 -17.60
CA GLY A 3 -22.90 2.81 -17.34
C GLY A 3 -22.97 1.30 -17.11
N LEU A 4 -21.89 0.71 -16.56
CA LEU A 4 -21.74 -0.74 -16.36
C LEU A 4 -21.61 -1.13 -14.87
N ALA A 5 -22.00 -0.25 -13.95
CA ALA A 5 -21.86 -0.48 -12.52
C ALA A 5 -22.58 -1.74 -12.03
N ASP A 6 -23.70 -2.09 -12.65
CA ASP A 6 -24.49 -3.32 -12.37
C ASP A 6 -23.86 -4.62 -12.91
N ARG A 7 -22.75 -4.51 -13.65
CA ARG A 7 -22.08 -5.64 -14.30
C ARG A 7 -20.64 -5.86 -13.82
N VAL A 8 -20.21 -5.24 -12.74
CA VAL A 8 -18.83 -5.32 -12.24
C VAL A 8 -18.41 -6.77 -11.98
N ILE A 9 -19.20 -7.52 -11.23
CA ILE A 9 -18.92 -8.94 -10.93
C ILE A 9 -18.88 -9.77 -12.22
N GLU A 10 -19.85 -9.60 -13.12
CA GLU A 10 -19.91 -10.32 -14.38
C GLU A 10 -18.66 -10.12 -15.24
N LEU A 11 -18.24 -8.85 -15.41
CA LEU A 11 -17.12 -8.49 -16.25
C LEU A 11 -15.79 -9.01 -15.67
N ASN A 12 -15.58 -8.86 -14.37
CA ASN A 12 -14.37 -9.35 -13.71
C ASN A 12 -14.30 -10.88 -13.72
N ARG A 13 -15.44 -11.57 -13.50
CA ARG A 13 -15.53 -13.01 -13.63
C ARG A 13 -15.18 -13.48 -15.05
N ALA A 14 -15.73 -12.84 -16.07
CA ALA A 14 -15.45 -13.20 -17.46
C ALA A 14 -13.99 -13.00 -17.83
N ALA A 15 -13.36 -11.91 -17.35
CA ALA A 15 -11.94 -11.63 -17.54
C ALA A 15 -11.04 -12.71 -16.91
N ALA A 16 -11.29 -13.05 -15.63
CA ALA A 16 -10.56 -14.10 -14.94
C ALA A 16 -10.75 -15.48 -15.60
N GLN A 17 -11.98 -15.83 -16.02
CA GLN A 17 -12.25 -17.07 -16.75
C GLN A 17 -11.51 -17.13 -18.09
N LEU A 18 -11.38 -16.01 -18.81
CA LEU A 18 -10.60 -15.97 -20.04
C LEU A 18 -9.13 -16.27 -19.75
N ALA A 19 -8.55 -15.60 -18.76
CA ALA A 19 -7.16 -15.84 -18.34
C ALA A 19 -6.96 -17.29 -17.86
N ARG A 20 -7.90 -17.85 -17.09
CA ARG A 20 -7.87 -19.24 -16.61
C ARG A 20 -7.81 -20.24 -17.76
N ARG A 21 -8.68 -20.14 -18.75
CA ARG A 21 -8.66 -21.01 -19.93
C ARG A 21 -7.32 -21.00 -20.66
N VAL A 22 -6.72 -19.80 -20.80
CA VAL A 22 -5.41 -19.68 -21.44
C VAL A 22 -4.30 -20.27 -20.56
N ALA A 23 -4.29 -19.95 -19.26
CA ALA A 23 -3.32 -20.47 -18.32
C ALA A 23 -3.35 -22.01 -18.29
N ASP A 24 -4.52 -22.62 -18.24
CA ASP A 24 -4.69 -24.07 -18.24
C ASP A 24 -4.14 -24.73 -19.53
N SER A 25 -4.31 -24.08 -20.69
CA SER A 25 -3.82 -24.59 -21.97
C SER A 25 -2.29 -24.60 -22.08
N PHE A 26 -1.58 -23.81 -21.26
CA PHE A 26 -0.11 -23.73 -21.20
C PHE A 26 0.47 -24.33 -19.91
N SER A 27 -0.36 -24.78 -18.99
CA SER A 27 0.07 -25.35 -17.71
C SER A 27 0.50 -26.80 -17.86
N THR A 28 1.61 -27.18 -17.20
CA THR A 28 2.03 -28.56 -17.03
C THR A 28 2.36 -28.82 -15.57
N PRO A 29 2.42 -30.09 -15.10
CA PRO A 29 2.82 -30.37 -13.71
C PRO A 29 4.16 -29.75 -13.32
N GLU A 30 5.13 -29.72 -14.24
CA GLU A 30 6.48 -29.17 -14.03
C GLU A 30 6.52 -27.65 -14.17
N LYS A 31 5.54 -27.07 -14.85
CA LYS A 31 5.48 -25.63 -15.12
C LYS A 31 4.05 -25.10 -15.03
N PRO A 32 3.48 -25.04 -13.83
CA PRO A 32 2.12 -24.56 -13.63
C PRO A 32 2.00 -23.06 -14.02
N ARG A 33 0.80 -22.66 -14.43
CA ARG A 33 0.45 -21.30 -14.74
C ARG A 33 -0.69 -20.85 -13.83
N PHE A 34 -0.53 -19.65 -13.28
CA PHE A 34 -1.47 -19.07 -12.34
C PHE A 34 -2.14 -17.84 -12.95
N VAL A 35 -3.31 -17.52 -12.46
CA VAL A 35 -4.08 -16.32 -12.82
C VAL A 35 -4.06 -15.35 -11.65
N ALA A 36 -3.45 -14.19 -11.86
CA ALA A 36 -3.51 -13.07 -10.94
C ALA A 36 -4.69 -12.18 -11.30
N GLY A 37 -5.67 -12.05 -10.40
CA GLY A 37 -6.78 -11.13 -10.53
C GLY A 37 -6.30 -9.70 -10.28
N SER A 38 -6.07 -8.93 -11.34
CA SER A 38 -5.52 -7.56 -11.26
C SER A 38 -6.58 -6.56 -10.80
N MET A 39 -6.22 -5.74 -9.83
CA MET A 39 -7.03 -4.69 -9.21
C MET A 39 -6.20 -3.40 -9.15
N GLY A 40 -6.42 -2.52 -10.12
CA GLY A 40 -5.74 -1.22 -10.20
C GLY A 40 -6.37 -0.17 -9.29
N PRO A 41 -5.78 1.04 -9.24
CA PRO A 41 -6.33 2.14 -8.44
C PRO A 41 -7.67 2.63 -8.99
N SER A 42 -8.52 3.12 -8.10
CA SER A 42 -9.84 3.67 -8.45
C SER A 42 -9.77 5.02 -9.17
N GLY A 43 -8.65 5.72 -9.05
CA GLY A 43 -8.50 7.11 -9.45
C GLY A 43 -8.98 8.11 -8.39
N LYS A 44 -9.31 7.64 -7.18
CA LYS A 44 -9.66 8.46 -6.01
C LYS A 44 -8.47 8.51 -5.06
N LEU A 45 -8.28 9.65 -4.42
CA LEU A 45 -7.24 9.86 -3.41
C LEU A 45 -7.92 10.19 -2.07
N ILE A 46 -8.39 9.17 -1.38
CA ILE A 46 -9.18 9.34 -0.14
C ILE A 46 -8.35 9.85 1.05
N SER A 47 -7.01 9.81 0.93
CA SER A 47 -6.10 10.44 1.91
C SER A 47 -5.94 11.95 1.71
N THR A 48 -6.70 12.60 0.83
CA THR A 48 -6.64 14.06 0.63
C THR A 48 -7.96 14.73 1.02
N ASP A 49 -7.90 16.01 1.31
CA ASP A 49 -9.09 16.86 1.55
C ASP A 49 -9.64 17.49 0.25
N ASP A 50 -9.08 17.18 -0.93
CA ASP A 50 -9.59 17.68 -2.20
C ASP A 50 -10.96 17.03 -2.52
N PRO A 51 -12.07 17.81 -2.56
CA PRO A 51 -13.39 17.25 -2.82
C PRO A 51 -13.56 16.59 -4.18
N GLN A 52 -12.67 16.86 -5.15
CA GLN A 52 -12.70 16.23 -6.47
C GLN A 52 -12.03 14.85 -6.47
N MET A 53 -11.08 14.64 -5.56
CA MET A 53 -10.29 13.42 -5.45
C MET A 53 -10.77 12.50 -4.32
N SER A 54 -11.47 13.05 -3.32
CA SER A 54 -11.95 12.34 -2.13
C SER A 54 -13.47 12.46 -1.94
N ASP A 55 -14.22 12.26 -3.01
CA ASP A 55 -15.69 12.25 -3.01
C ASP A 55 -16.30 10.89 -2.64
N ILE A 56 -15.49 9.95 -2.17
CA ILE A 56 -15.87 8.61 -1.74
C ILE A 56 -15.31 8.34 -0.34
N SER A 57 -16.08 7.67 0.50
CA SER A 57 -15.60 7.25 1.83
C SER A 57 -14.73 5.99 1.74
N PHE A 58 -13.99 5.69 2.82
CA PHE A 58 -13.22 4.46 2.95
C PHE A 58 -14.10 3.22 2.76
N GLU A 59 -15.27 3.19 3.40
CA GLU A 59 -16.21 2.07 3.34
C GLU A 59 -16.78 1.85 1.93
N GLU A 60 -17.20 2.93 1.27
CA GLU A 60 -17.67 2.87 -0.11
C GLU A 60 -16.58 2.37 -1.07
N LEU A 61 -15.34 2.81 -0.87
CA LEU A 61 -14.21 2.35 -1.68
C LEU A 61 -13.86 0.89 -1.39
N ALA A 62 -13.92 0.46 -0.14
CA ALA A 62 -13.75 -0.96 0.21
C ALA A 62 -14.81 -1.84 -0.45
N ASP A 63 -16.07 -1.39 -0.51
CA ASP A 63 -17.13 -2.11 -1.22
C ASP A 63 -16.91 -2.19 -2.73
N VAL A 64 -16.36 -1.14 -3.36
CA VAL A 64 -15.97 -1.18 -4.79
C VAL A 64 -14.93 -2.28 -5.05
N PHE A 65 -13.89 -2.35 -4.21
CA PHE A 65 -12.87 -3.40 -4.30
C PHE A 65 -13.42 -4.80 -3.97
N ARG A 66 -14.35 -4.90 -3.01
CA ARG A 66 -15.04 -6.16 -2.69
C ARG A 66 -15.77 -6.71 -3.91
N GLU A 67 -16.58 -5.92 -4.61
CA GLU A 67 -17.30 -6.36 -5.81
C GLU A 67 -16.36 -6.86 -6.91
N GLN A 68 -15.24 -6.16 -7.13
CA GLN A 68 -14.23 -6.58 -8.08
C GLN A 68 -13.60 -7.91 -7.67
N ALA A 69 -13.22 -8.05 -6.40
CA ALA A 69 -12.61 -9.27 -5.85
C ALA A 69 -13.54 -10.47 -5.98
N VAL A 70 -14.83 -10.34 -5.64
CA VAL A 70 -15.86 -11.39 -5.83
C VAL A 70 -15.87 -11.89 -7.28
N GLY A 71 -15.91 -10.97 -8.24
CA GLY A 71 -15.90 -11.36 -9.66
C GLY A 71 -14.64 -12.12 -10.07
N LEU A 72 -13.46 -11.69 -9.61
CA LEU A 72 -12.18 -12.33 -9.89
C LEU A 72 -12.08 -13.73 -9.26
N ILE A 73 -12.51 -13.87 -8.01
CA ILE A 73 -12.56 -15.15 -7.28
C ILE A 73 -13.46 -16.14 -8.02
N GLN A 74 -14.70 -15.73 -8.33
CA GLN A 74 -15.66 -16.56 -9.07
C GLN A 74 -15.18 -16.93 -10.48
N GLY A 75 -14.30 -16.12 -11.05
CA GLY A 75 -13.66 -16.36 -12.35
C GLY A 75 -12.49 -17.34 -12.30
N GLY A 76 -12.05 -17.76 -11.11
CA GLY A 76 -10.97 -18.71 -10.92
C GLY A 76 -9.56 -18.07 -10.87
N ALA A 77 -9.44 -16.87 -10.32
CA ALA A 77 -8.14 -16.31 -9.97
C ALA A 77 -7.47 -17.16 -8.88
N ASP A 78 -6.15 -17.35 -8.97
CA ASP A 78 -5.34 -18.07 -7.98
C ASP A 78 -4.82 -17.14 -6.88
N LEU A 79 -4.70 -15.84 -7.16
CA LEU A 79 -4.33 -14.78 -6.24
C LEU A 79 -4.99 -13.47 -6.66
N LEU A 80 -5.10 -12.53 -5.71
CA LEU A 80 -5.51 -11.17 -6.01
C LEU A 80 -4.30 -10.25 -5.99
N LEU A 81 -4.16 -9.45 -7.04
CA LEU A 81 -3.03 -8.54 -7.26
C LEU A 81 -3.52 -7.09 -7.20
N LEU A 82 -3.26 -6.43 -6.07
CA LEU A 82 -3.33 -4.98 -6.02
C LEU A 82 -2.08 -4.42 -6.71
N GLU A 83 -2.26 -3.59 -7.74
CA GLU A 83 -1.14 -3.04 -8.49
C GLU A 83 -1.32 -1.57 -8.82
N THR A 84 -0.21 -0.88 -8.99
CA THR A 84 -0.15 0.54 -9.38
C THR A 84 -0.80 1.47 -8.34
N GLN A 85 -0.82 1.06 -7.09
CA GLN A 85 -1.46 1.79 -6.02
C GLN A 85 -0.66 3.05 -5.66
N GLN A 86 -1.35 4.19 -5.58
CA GLN A 86 -0.73 5.52 -5.42
C GLN A 86 -1.05 6.19 -4.08
N ASP A 87 -2.05 5.69 -3.36
CA ASP A 87 -2.50 6.16 -2.06
C ASP A 87 -2.53 4.99 -1.07
N ILE A 88 -1.82 5.13 0.07
CA ILE A 88 -1.74 4.06 1.07
C ILE A 88 -3.09 3.79 1.76
N LEU A 89 -3.95 4.80 1.87
CA LEU A 89 -5.29 4.62 2.43
C LEU A 89 -6.21 3.87 1.46
N GLU A 90 -6.08 4.13 0.15
CA GLU A 90 -6.76 3.32 -0.87
C GLU A 90 -6.32 1.86 -0.82
N VAL A 91 -5.02 1.58 -0.63
CA VAL A 91 -4.53 0.21 -0.44
C VAL A 91 -5.18 -0.46 0.76
N LYS A 92 -5.32 0.25 1.89
CA LYS A 92 -6.01 -0.27 3.08
C LYS A 92 -7.48 -0.58 2.79
N ALA A 93 -8.19 0.31 2.10
CA ALA A 93 -9.58 0.08 1.69
C ALA A 93 -9.70 -1.13 0.75
N ALA A 94 -8.78 -1.26 -0.20
CA ALA A 94 -8.76 -2.39 -1.13
C ALA A 94 -8.53 -3.74 -0.41
N ILE A 95 -7.58 -3.81 0.52
CA ILE A 95 -7.32 -5.02 1.31
C ILE A 95 -8.55 -5.37 2.18
N ASN A 96 -9.18 -4.37 2.80
CA ASN A 96 -10.41 -4.57 3.56
C ASN A 96 -11.54 -5.13 2.67
N GLY A 97 -11.74 -4.56 1.49
CA GLY A 97 -12.70 -5.05 0.51
C GLY A 97 -12.42 -6.50 0.07
N ILE A 98 -11.16 -6.84 -0.15
CA ILE A 98 -10.74 -8.22 -0.48
C ILE A 98 -11.05 -9.18 0.67
N GLN A 99 -10.78 -8.79 1.92
CA GLN A 99 -11.08 -9.64 3.09
C GLN A 99 -12.58 -9.91 3.22
N ARG A 100 -13.42 -8.89 3.00
CA ARG A 100 -14.89 -9.04 2.94
C ARG A 100 -15.32 -9.99 1.80
N ALA A 101 -14.67 -9.91 0.63
CA ALA A 101 -14.94 -10.83 -0.47
C ALA A 101 -14.54 -12.29 -0.12
N PHE A 102 -13.46 -12.49 0.61
CA PHE A 102 -13.05 -13.81 1.09
C PHE A 102 -14.09 -14.42 2.06
N GLU A 103 -14.64 -13.61 2.95
CA GLU A 103 -15.71 -14.04 3.86
C GLU A 103 -16.99 -14.39 3.08
N GLU A 104 -17.37 -13.57 2.09
CA GLU A 104 -18.54 -13.78 1.24
C GLU A 104 -18.44 -15.07 0.41
N GLU A 105 -17.29 -15.33 -0.22
CA GLU A 105 -17.05 -16.48 -1.10
C GLU A 105 -16.57 -17.75 -0.35
N GLY A 106 -16.26 -17.63 0.94
CA GLY A 106 -15.79 -18.75 1.77
C GLY A 106 -14.40 -19.27 1.34
N VAL A 107 -13.53 -18.41 0.80
CA VAL A 107 -12.18 -18.75 0.34
C VAL A 107 -11.17 -17.73 0.86
N ILE A 108 -9.90 -18.12 0.92
CA ILE A 108 -8.78 -17.22 1.18
C ILE A 108 -7.74 -17.45 0.08
N LEU A 109 -7.45 -16.42 -0.69
CA LEU A 109 -6.42 -16.44 -1.72
C LEU A 109 -5.24 -15.57 -1.27
N PRO A 110 -4.02 -15.84 -1.78
CA PRO A 110 -2.90 -14.93 -1.58
C PRO A 110 -3.22 -13.53 -2.10
N ILE A 111 -2.81 -12.51 -1.34
CA ILE A 111 -2.86 -11.10 -1.76
C ILE A 111 -1.45 -10.65 -2.07
N GLN A 112 -1.20 -10.23 -3.31
CA GLN A 112 0.02 -9.53 -3.70
C GLN A 112 -0.29 -8.04 -3.77
N ALA A 113 0.36 -7.24 -2.93
CA ALA A 113 0.16 -5.79 -2.89
C ALA A 113 1.38 -5.05 -3.44
N GLN A 114 1.17 -4.25 -4.48
CA GLN A 114 2.19 -3.45 -5.15
C GLN A 114 1.81 -1.98 -5.17
N VAL A 115 2.74 -1.16 -4.72
CA VAL A 115 2.63 0.30 -4.78
C VAL A 115 3.43 0.87 -5.95
N THR A 116 3.10 2.09 -6.32
CA THR A 116 3.84 2.84 -7.34
C THR A 116 4.59 3.99 -6.68
N LEU A 117 5.91 3.99 -6.87
CA LEU A 117 6.81 5.01 -6.35
C LEU A 117 7.39 5.85 -7.49
N ASP A 118 7.53 7.14 -7.27
CA ASP A 118 8.19 8.06 -8.20
C ASP A 118 9.73 7.88 -8.19
N VAL A 119 10.44 8.71 -8.94
CA VAL A 119 11.93 8.71 -9.00
C VAL A 119 12.58 9.06 -7.66
N ASN A 120 11.86 9.65 -6.71
CA ASN A 120 12.32 9.96 -5.37
C ASN A 120 11.97 8.87 -4.34
N GLY A 121 11.34 7.77 -4.77
CA GLY A 121 10.92 6.67 -3.92
C GLY A 121 9.69 6.96 -3.07
N LYS A 122 8.80 7.84 -3.54
CA LYS A 122 7.57 8.23 -2.85
C LYS A 122 6.32 7.87 -3.66
N MET A 123 5.26 7.45 -2.96
CA MET A 123 3.91 7.42 -3.50
C MET A 123 3.41 8.85 -3.73
N LEU A 124 2.30 9.02 -4.45
CA LEU A 124 1.77 10.32 -4.85
C LEU A 124 1.56 11.30 -3.67
N LEU A 125 1.12 10.79 -2.51
CA LEU A 125 0.89 11.60 -1.30
C LEU A 125 2.05 11.53 -0.29
N GLY A 126 3.22 11.05 -0.71
CA GLY A 126 4.46 11.14 0.06
C GLY A 126 4.85 9.89 0.86
N SER A 127 4.04 8.84 0.89
CA SER A 127 4.39 7.57 1.55
C SER A 127 5.65 6.97 0.93
N ASP A 128 6.62 6.60 1.77
CA ASP A 128 7.84 5.93 1.30
C ASP A 128 7.79 4.42 1.51
N ILE A 129 8.84 3.75 1.04
CA ILE A 129 8.92 2.28 1.12
C ILE A 129 8.94 1.78 2.57
N THR A 130 9.37 2.60 3.54
CA THR A 130 9.40 2.22 4.95
C THR A 130 7.97 2.13 5.50
N ALA A 131 7.15 3.17 5.30
CA ALA A 131 5.74 3.16 5.65
C ALA A 131 4.99 2.03 4.94
N VAL A 132 5.20 1.87 3.63
CA VAL A 132 4.58 0.81 2.83
C VAL A 132 4.89 -0.58 3.41
N THR A 133 6.16 -0.83 3.76
CA THR A 133 6.59 -2.13 4.32
C THR A 133 5.90 -2.41 5.65
N ALA A 134 5.96 -1.47 6.58
CA ALA A 134 5.35 -1.63 7.91
C ALA A 134 3.83 -1.84 7.81
N ILE A 135 3.14 -1.03 7.00
CA ILE A 135 1.68 -1.10 6.84
C ILE A 135 1.27 -2.43 6.18
N LEU A 136 1.85 -2.78 5.03
CA LEU A 136 1.43 -3.98 4.29
C LEU A 136 1.73 -5.28 5.04
N GLN A 137 2.86 -5.37 5.75
CA GLN A 137 3.15 -6.52 6.61
C GLN A 137 2.13 -6.64 7.74
N GLY A 138 1.72 -5.52 8.35
CA GLY A 138 0.68 -5.49 9.38
C GLY A 138 -0.71 -5.89 8.87
N MET A 139 -1.00 -5.73 7.58
CA MET A 139 -2.30 -6.06 6.99
C MET A 139 -2.41 -7.50 6.47
N GLY A 140 -1.38 -8.33 6.65
CA GLY A 140 -1.45 -9.76 6.32
C GLY A 140 -1.46 -10.08 4.83
N VAL A 141 -0.86 -9.25 3.97
CA VAL A 141 -0.65 -9.59 2.56
C VAL A 141 0.37 -10.72 2.41
N SER A 142 0.32 -11.45 1.30
CA SER A 142 1.19 -12.61 1.07
C SER A 142 2.49 -12.24 0.33
N VAL A 143 2.45 -11.20 -0.49
CA VAL A 143 3.58 -10.69 -1.27
C VAL A 143 3.53 -9.16 -1.26
N ILE A 144 4.67 -8.53 -1.01
CA ILE A 144 4.83 -7.08 -1.02
C ILE A 144 5.69 -6.65 -2.20
N GLY A 145 5.42 -5.51 -2.80
CA GLY A 145 6.28 -5.05 -3.89
C GLY A 145 5.90 -3.71 -4.49
N MET A 146 6.44 -3.50 -5.68
CA MET A 146 6.23 -2.27 -6.44
C MET A 146 6.15 -2.56 -7.94
N ASN A 147 5.39 -1.73 -8.64
CA ASN A 147 5.27 -1.79 -10.09
C ASN A 147 5.10 -0.40 -10.70
N CYS A 148 5.27 -0.31 -12.02
CA CYS A 148 5.01 0.88 -12.83
C CYS A 148 5.88 2.11 -12.48
N SER A 149 5.47 3.31 -12.93
CA SER A 149 6.10 4.62 -12.79
C SER A 149 7.50 4.70 -13.41
N THR A 150 8.45 3.91 -12.96
CA THR A 150 9.87 3.99 -13.33
C THR A 150 10.40 2.69 -13.94
N GLY A 151 11.62 2.75 -14.46
CA GLY A 151 12.40 1.56 -14.82
C GLY A 151 13.05 0.89 -13.61
N PRO A 152 13.59 -0.32 -13.80
CA PRO A 152 14.19 -1.08 -12.70
C PRO A 152 15.33 -0.34 -12.00
N GLU A 153 16.11 0.47 -12.71
CA GLU A 153 17.24 1.22 -12.17
C GLU A 153 16.84 2.17 -11.02
N HIS A 154 15.65 2.78 -11.10
CA HIS A 154 15.16 3.72 -10.09
C HIS A 154 14.54 2.99 -8.88
N MET A 155 14.15 1.73 -9.04
CA MET A 155 13.56 0.93 -7.95
C MET A 155 14.61 0.36 -7.00
N ARG A 156 15.90 0.37 -7.36
CA ARG A 156 17.00 -0.25 -6.60
C ARG A 156 17.03 0.13 -5.10
N PRO A 157 16.94 1.42 -4.69
CA PRO A 157 16.97 1.77 -3.27
C PRO A 157 15.82 1.12 -2.49
N SER A 158 14.61 1.12 -3.05
CA SER A 158 13.43 0.52 -2.43
C SER A 158 13.50 -1.00 -2.42
N VAL A 159 14.07 -1.63 -3.46
CA VAL A 159 14.33 -3.08 -3.51
C VAL A 159 15.33 -3.49 -2.44
N ALA A 160 16.40 -2.70 -2.25
CA ALA A 160 17.39 -2.96 -1.21
C ALA A 160 16.77 -2.89 0.19
N TYR A 161 15.94 -1.87 0.45
CA TYR A 161 15.20 -1.75 1.71
C TYR A 161 14.29 -2.95 1.96
N LEU A 162 13.47 -3.33 0.97
CA LEU A 162 12.60 -4.52 1.08
C LEU A 162 13.39 -5.79 1.32
N SER A 163 14.55 -5.94 0.65
CA SER A 163 15.42 -7.09 0.85
C SER A 163 15.91 -7.23 2.29
N GLU A 164 16.20 -6.11 2.95
CA GLU A 164 16.73 -6.10 4.32
C GLU A 164 15.64 -6.21 5.39
N HIS A 165 14.47 -5.59 5.17
CA HIS A 165 13.45 -5.40 6.22
C HIS A 165 12.17 -6.20 6.02
N ALA A 166 11.77 -6.51 4.78
CA ALA A 166 10.52 -7.21 4.54
C ALA A 166 10.63 -8.70 4.89
N THR A 167 9.71 -9.21 5.70
CA THR A 167 9.61 -10.65 6.02
C THR A 167 8.88 -11.46 4.95
N LEU A 168 8.15 -10.79 4.08
CA LEU A 168 7.35 -11.37 3.00
C LEU A 168 8.16 -11.52 1.70
N PRO A 169 7.75 -12.41 0.77
CA PRO A 169 8.26 -12.43 -0.59
C PRO A 169 8.12 -11.07 -1.28
N ILE A 170 9.13 -10.70 -2.07
CA ILE A 170 9.21 -9.40 -2.74
C ILE A 170 8.86 -9.54 -4.23
N SER A 171 8.03 -8.61 -4.72
CA SER A 171 7.66 -8.47 -6.12
C SER A 171 8.18 -7.16 -6.71
N VAL A 172 8.77 -7.23 -7.93
CA VAL A 172 9.27 -6.06 -8.66
C VAL A 172 8.87 -6.16 -10.13
N ILE A 173 7.97 -5.27 -10.57
CA ILE A 173 7.37 -5.28 -11.92
C ILE A 173 7.50 -3.87 -12.54
N PRO A 174 8.71 -3.45 -12.98
CA PRO A 174 8.98 -2.12 -13.50
C PRO A 174 8.46 -1.91 -14.92
N ASN A 175 8.43 -0.66 -15.35
CA ASN A 175 8.31 -0.31 -16.76
C ASN A 175 9.61 -0.67 -17.52
N ALA A 176 9.52 -0.74 -18.85
CA ALA A 176 10.69 -0.88 -19.71
C ALA A 176 11.47 0.47 -19.80
N GLY A 177 11.98 0.92 -18.66
CA GLY A 177 12.64 2.20 -18.45
C GLY A 177 11.68 3.33 -18.08
N LEU A 178 12.26 4.49 -17.75
CA LEU A 178 11.49 5.70 -17.46
C LEU A 178 10.77 6.18 -18.72
N PRO A 179 9.45 6.45 -18.69
CA PRO A 179 8.72 6.93 -19.85
C PRO A 179 9.21 8.30 -20.31
N MET A 180 9.35 8.45 -21.62
CA MET A 180 9.66 9.72 -22.27
C MET A 180 8.47 10.16 -23.12
N ASN A 181 8.16 11.46 -23.08
CA ASN A 181 7.14 12.01 -23.98
C ASN A 181 7.78 12.27 -25.37
N VAL A 182 7.32 11.54 -26.38
CA VAL A 182 7.73 11.74 -27.77
C VAL A 182 6.49 12.06 -28.60
N ASN A 183 6.34 13.31 -29.01
CA ASN A 183 5.19 13.80 -29.78
C ASN A 183 3.82 13.54 -29.10
N GLY A 184 3.74 13.60 -27.77
CA GLY A 184 2.51 13.37 -27.01
C GLY A 184 2.27 11.91 -26.62
N GLU A 185 3.13 10.99 -27.04
CA GLU A 185 3.05 9.56 -26.69
C GLU A 185 4.12 9.16 -25.68
N ALA A 186 3.76 8.26 -24.76
CA ALA A 186 4.71 7.69 -23.79
C ALA A 186 5.54 6.60 -24.46
N VAL A 187 6.85 6.83 -24.58
CA VAL A 187 7.81 5.86 -25.15
C VAL A 187 8.69 5.32 -24.04
N TYR A 188 8.84 4.00 -23.99
CA TYR A 188 9.66 3.30 -23.00
C TYR A 188 10.95 2.82 -23.66
N PRO A 189 12.12 3.42 -23.32
CA PRO A 189 13.34 3.28 -24.13
C PRO A 189 14.16 2.03 -23.81
N MET A 190 13.92 1.37 -22.65
CA MET A 190 14.78 0.29 -22.18
C MET A 190 14.61 -0.97 -23.03
N GLN A 191 15.71 -1.48 -23.53
CA GLN A 191 15.75 -2.67 -24.36
C GLN A 191 15.69 -3.94 -23.48
N PRO A 192 15.35 -5.13 -24.06
CA PRO A 192 15.24 -6.39 -23.33
C PRO A 192 16.48 -6.77 -22.51
N ALA A 193 17.70 -6.56 -23.06
CA ALA A 193 18.93 -6.99 -22.37
C ALA A 193 19.18 -6.24 -21.05
N PRO A 194 19.28 -4.91 -20.99
CA PRO A 194 19.49 -4.20 -19.73
C PRO A 194 18.31 -4.38 -18.76
N PHE A 195 17.07 -4.48 -19.24
CA PHE A 195 15.91 -4.77 -18.41
C PHE A 195 16.05 -6.11 -17.69
N SER A 196 16.36 -7.16 -18.43
CA SER A 196 16.48 -8.51 -17.89
C SER A 196 17.72 -8.67 -17.00
N ASP A 197 18.82 -7.97 -17.29
CA ASP A 197 20.03 -7.99 -16.46
C ASP A 197 19.77 -7.46 -15.05
N LEU A 198 19.08 -6.31 -14.95
CA LEU A 198 18.72 -5.70 -13.66
C LEU A 198 17.74 -6.55 -12.86
N LEU A 199 16.71 -7.11 -13.49
CA LEU A 199 15.76 -7.96 -12.79
C LEU A 199 16.39 -9.29 -12.35
N ALA A 200 17.25 -9.87 -13.17
CA ALA A 200 17.99 -11.08 -12.78
C ALA A 200 19.00 -10.79 -11.63
N GLU A 201 19.60 -9.60 -11.59
CA GLU A 201 20.38 -9.13 -10.45
C GLU A 201 19.50 -9.04 -9.18
N TYR A 202 18.30 -8.47 -9.28
CA TYR A 202 17.38 -8.36 -8.14
C TYR A 202 16.99 -9.73 -7.57
N VAL A 203 16.81 -10.72 -8.42
CA VAL A 203 16.56 -12.09 -7.97
C VAL A 203 17.78 -12.68 -7.25
N ARG A 204 18.98 -12.47 -7.80
CA ARG A 204 20.22 -13.05 -7.25
C ARG A 204 20.70 -12.36 -5.97
N GLU A 205 20.68 -11.03 -5.95
CA GLU A 205 21.35 -10.26 -4.89
C GLU A 205 20.41 -9.79 -3.80
N TYR A 206 19.14 -9.48 -4.17
CA TYR A 206 18.15 -8.96 -3.22
C TYR A 206 17.06 -9.98 -2.86
N GLY A 207 17.10 -11.18 -3.42
CA GLY A 207 16.16 -12.23 -3.10
C GLY A 207 14.71 -11.93 -3.55
N VAL A 208 14.53 -11.14 -4.60
CA VAL A 208 13.22 -10.89 -5.20
C VAL A 208 12.65 -12.22 -5.72
N ARG A 209 11.36 -12.49 -5.49
CA ARG A 209 10.69 -13.75 -5.81
C ARG A 209 9.71 -13.66 -6.97
N VAL A 210 9.16 -12.48 -7.21
CA VAL A 210 8.25 -12.23 -8.33
C VAL A 210 8.84 -11.10 -9.18
N VAL A 211 9.11 -11.38 -10.44
CA VAL A 211 9.62 -10.41 -11.41
C VAL A 211 8.80 -10.44 -12.69
N GLY A 212 8.68 -9.33 -13.33
CA GLY A 212 7.92 -9.18 -14.55
C GLY A 212 8.12 -7.80 -15.15
N GLY A 213 7.18 -7.35 -15.98
CA GLY A 213 7.22 -6.03 -16.55
C GLY A 213 5.85 -5.40 -16.64
N CYS A 214 5.83 -4.07 -16.51
CA CYS A 214 4.65 -3.22 -16.63
C CYS A 214 4.66 -2.49 -17.98
N CYS A 215 4.48 -1.19 -18.00
CA CYS A 215 4.36 -0.40 -19.23
C CYS A 215 5.61 -0.50 -20.13
N GLY A 216 5.38 -0.60 -21.43
CA GLY A 216 6.46 -0.72 -22.43
C GLY A 216 7.10 -2.09 -22.53
N THR A 217 6.82 -3.03 -21.63
CA THR A 217 7.33 -4.39 -21.69
C THR A 217 6.67 -5.18 -22.81
N ARG A 218 7.49 -5.91 -23.56
CA ARG A 218 7.09 -6.73 -24.73
C ARG A 218 7.50 -8.18 -24.49
N PRO A 219 6.99 -9.15 -25.29
CA PRO A 219 7.35 -10.56 -25.16
C PRO A 219 8.87 -10.82 -25.18
N GLU A 220 9.64 -10.01 -25.91
CA GLU A 220 11.10 -10.13 -25.98
C GLU A 220 11.76 -9.86 -24.62
N HIS A 221 11.28 -8.87 -23.87
CA HIS A 221 11.78 -8.57 -22.52
C HIS A 221 11.57 -9.77 -21.58
N ILE A 222 10.37 -10.35 -21.60
CA ILE A 222 10.06 -11.50 -20.74
C ILE A 222 10.82 -12.74 -21.17
N ARG A 223 10.98 -12.97 -22.47
CA ARG A 223 11.76 -14.13 -22.99
C ARG A 223 13.21 -14.03 -22.52
N GLU A 224 13.82 -12.86 -22.63
CA GLU A 224 15.20 -12.64 -22.22
C GLU A 224 15.35 -12.72 -20.70
N LEU A 225 14.39 -12.15 -19.95
CA LEU A 225 14.35 -12.27 -18.50
C LEU A 225 14.34 -13.74 -18.05
N VAL A 226 13.41 -14.54 -18.58
CA VAL A 226 13.30 -15.96 -18.25
C VAL A 226 14.59 -16.72 -18.55
N ALA A 227 15.29 -16.38 -19.64
CA ALA A 227 16.55 -17.01 -20.01
C ALA A 227 17.70 -16.67 -19.04
N LYS A 228 17.64 -15.53 -18.34
CA LYS A 228 18.67 -15.05 -17.40
C LYS A 228 18.39 -15.40 -15.93
N LEU A 229 17.17 -15.81 -15.61
CA LEU A 229 16.83 -16.21 -14.24
C LEU A 229 17.63 -17.45 -13.83
N PRO A 230 18.11 -17.52 -12.58
CA PRO A 230 18.78 -18.71 -12.06
C PRO A 230 17.82 -19.90 -12.02
N GLN A 231 18.33 -21.10 -12.31
CA GLN A 231 17.54 -22.34 -12.22
C GLN A 231 17.23 -22.66 -10.76
N ASP A 232 18.22 -22.49 -9.88
CA ASP A 232 18.07 -22.61 -8.44
C ASP A 232 17.99 -21.20 -7.84
N LEU A 233 16.90 -20.93 -7.15
CA LEU A 233 16.74 -19.64 -6.48
C LEU A 233 17.72 -19.52 -5.32
N PRO A 234 18.54 -18.45 -5.27
CA PRO A 234 19.43 -18.24 -4.14
C PRO A 234 18.62 -18.07 -2.85
N GLU A 235 19.18 -18.52 -1.74
CA GLU A 235 18.63 -18.22 -0.44
C GLU A 235 18.65 -16.69 -0.23
N ARG A 236 17.51 -16.16 0.19
CA ARG A 236 17.43 -14.78 0.62
C ARG A 236 18.08 -14.65 1.98
N SER A 237 18.91 -13.63 2.17
CA SER A 237 19.41 -13.27 3.50
C SER A 237 18.22 -13.12 4.47
N GLU A 238 18.40 -13.58 5.70
CA GLU A 238 17.37 -13.45 6.70
C GLU A 238 17.06 -11.97 6.92
N PRO A 239 15.81 -11.54 6.76
CA PRO A 239 15.45 -10.14 6.94
C PRO A 239 15.63 -9.74 8.41
N LYS A 240 15.97 -8.49 8.64
CA LYS A 240 16.11 -7.89 9.96
C LYS A 240 14.92 -6.97 10.24
N PRO A 241 13.75 -7.53 10.56
CA PRO A 241 12.58 -6.71 10.83
C PRO A 241 12.84 -5.86 12.09
N GLN A 242 12.47 -4.60 11.99
CA GLN A 242 12.52 -3.69 13.13
C GLN A 242 11.12 -3.54 13.72
N ALA A 243 11.05 -3.41 15.05
CA ALA A 243 9.81 -2.98 15.68
C ALA A 243 9.61 -1.49 15.38
N GLU A 244 8.55 -1.18 14.63
CA GLU A 244 8.31 0.17 14.14
C GLU A 244 6.81 0.52 14.15
N LEU A 245 6.53 1.81 14.21
CA LEU A 245 5.20 2.38 14.02
C LEU A 245 5.18 3.15 12.71
N ALA A 246 4.08 3.08 11.95
CA ALA A 246 3.97 3.80 10.68
C ALA A 246 3.04 5.00 10.80
N SER A 247 3.48 6.12 10.23
CA SER A 247 2.61 7.20 9.79
C SER A 247 2.20 6.97 8.32
N PRO A 248 1.32 7.78 7.74
CA PRO A 248 1.03 7.69 6.31
C PRO A 248 2.26 7.91 5.40
N VAL A 249 3.31 8.57 5.89
CA VAL A 249 4.46 8.97 5.05
C VAL A 249 5.74 8.18 5.31
N GLN A 250 5.97 7.70 6.55
CA GLN A 250 7.19 6.98 6.94
C GLN A 250 6.95 6.03 8.11
N ALA A 251 7.81 5.01 8.25
CA ALA A 251 7.92 4.24 9.48
C ALA A 251 8.92 4.87 10.44
N VAL A 252 8.64 4.74 11.74
CA VAL A 252 9.49 5.23 12.82
C VAL A 252 9.86 4.04 13.72
N PRO A 253 11.14 3.65 13.80
CA PRO A 253 11.59 2.58 14.68
C PRO A 253 11.28 2.89 16.15
N ILE A 254 10.84 1.87 16.90
CA ILE A 254 10.62 1.99 18.35
C ILE A 254 11.97 2.08 19.07
N GLU A 255 12.99 1.38 18.56
CA GLU A 255 14.36 1.50 19.08
C GLU A 255 15.03 2.73 18.50
N GLN A 256 15.10 3.80 19.28
CA GLN A 256 15.68 5.08 18.90
C GLN A 256 17.17 5.20 19.28
N GLN A 257 17.91 6.02 18.52
CA GLN A 257 19.28 6.43 18.83
C GLN A 257 19.39 7.97 18.79
N PRO A 258 19.50 8.65 19.93
CA PRO A 258 19.55 8.12 21.30
C PRO A 258 18.17 7.62 21.81
N VAL A 259 18.18 6.69 22.74
CA VAL A 259 16.99 6.27 23.50
C VAL A 259 16.49 7.40 24.40
N PRO A 260 15.17 7.45 24.79
CA PRO A 260 14.06 6.54 24.47
C PRO A 260 13.25 6.97 23.25
N PHE A 261 12.25 6.15 22.84
CA PHE A 261 11.16 6.59 21.98
C PHE A 261 10.28 7.59 22.75
N LEU A 262 10.10 8.78 22.19
CA LEU A 262 9.36 9.87 22.83
C LEU A 262 7.94 9.95 22.27
N VAL A 263 6.95 9.76 23.13
CA VAL A 263 5.53 9.96 22.81
C VAL A 263 5.09 11.32 23.32
N GLY A 264 4.54 12.14 22.43
CA GLY A 264 3.97 13.43 22.79
C GLY A 264 2.55 13.28 23.34
N GLU A 265 2.30 13.63 24.60
CA GLU A 265 1.00 13.46 25.29
C GLU A 265 0.16 14.73 25.39
N ARG A 266 0.50 15.79 24.68
CA ARG A 266 -0.25 17.07 24.78
C ARG A 266 -1.59 17.10 24.02
N LEU A 267 -1.89 16.04 23.22
CA LEU A 267 -3.18 15.81 22.58
C LEU A 267 -4.10 14.88 23.40
N ASN A 268 -3.86 14.78 24.68
CA ASN A 268 -4.66 14.00 25.61
C ASN A 268 -5.54 14.94 26.47
N ALA A 269 -6.88 14.78 26.36
CA ALA A 269 -7.86 15.65 27.02
C ALA A 269 -7.83 15.53 28.54
N GLN A 270 -7.34 14.41 29.09
CA GLN A 270 -7.21 14.21 30.54
C GLN A 270 -5.93 14.86 31.08
N GLY A 271 -4.86 14.90 30.27
CA GLY A 271 -3.55 15.43 30.68
C GLY A 271 -3.30 16.90 30.33
N SER A 272 -3.96 17.41 29.29
CA SER A 272 -3.71 18.77 28.74
C SER A 272 -4.92 19.69 28.85
N ARG A 273 -4.85 20.66 29.76
CA ARG A 273 -5.91 21.69 29.87
C ARG A 273 -6.05 22.54 28.61
N ALA A 274 -4.97 22.81 27.92
CA ALA A 274 -4.96 23.56 26.67
C ALA A 274 -5.71 22.80 25.58
N PHE A 275 -5.37 21.53 25.39
CA PHE A 275 -6.04 20.66 24.43
C PHE A 275 -7.52 20.46 24.76
N LYS A 276 -7.85 20.16 26.03
CA LYS A 276 -9.25 20.04 26.48
C LYS A 276 -10.08 21.26 26.11
N ARG A 277 -9.54 22.47 26.29
CA ARG A 277 -10.25 23.73 25.95
C ARG A 277 -10.50 23.83 24.44
N LEU A 278 -9.49 23.48 23.61
CA LEU A 278 -9.62 23.48 22.15
C LEU A 278 -10.62 22.43 21.68
N LEU A 279 -10.58 21.23 22.28
CA LEU A 279 -11.49 20.14 21.97
C LEU A 279 -12.96 20.49 22.28
N LEU A 280 -13.22 21.14 23.43
CA LEU A 280 -14.55 21.63 23.78
C LEU A 280 -15.06 22.72 22.82
N ALA A 281 -14.15 23.53 22.29
CA ALA A 281 -14.46 24.56 21.29
C ALA A 281 -14.48 24.03 19.85
N GLU A 282 -14.10 22.78 19.62
CA GLU A 282 -13.87 22.17 18.30
C GLU A 282 -12.89 22.99 17.43
N ASP A 283 -11.90 23.61 18.06
CA ASP A 283 -10.82 24.34 17.42
C ASP A 283 -9.73 23.36 16.94
N PHE A 284 -9.99 22.69 15.81
CA PHE A 284 -9.07 21.73 15.24
C PHE A 284 -7.73 22.35 14.82
N ASP A 285 -7.72 23.59 14.34
CA ASP A 285 -6.49 24.25 13.93
C ASP A 285 -5.57 24.50 15.14
N GLY A 286 -6.13 24.89 16.27
CA GLY A 286 -5.39 24.99 17.54
C GLY A 286 -4.86 23.63 18.01
N MET A 287 -5.61 22.53 17.82
CA MET A 287 -5.16 21.19 18.15
C MET A 287 -4.00 20.73 17.24
N LEU A 288 -4.09 20.99 15.93
CA LEU A 288 -3.01 20.73 14.98
C LEU A 288 -1.73 21.51 15.31
N GLN A 289 -1.85 22.74 15.79
CA GLN A 289 -0.70 23.52 16.23
C GLN A 289 0.01 22.85 17.43
N ILE A 290 -0.74 22.32 18.41
CA ILE A 290 -0.16 21.55 19.52
C ILE A 290 0.56 20.31 19.00
N ALA A 291 0.00 19.61 17.99
CA ALA A 291 0.62 18.46 17.39
C ALA A 291 1.98 18.81 16.75
N ARG A 292 2.01 19.83 15.89
CA ARG A 292 3.23 20.31 15.21
C ARG A 292 4.31 20.71 16.22
N GLU A 293 3.96 21.46 17.28
CA GLU A 293 4.90 21.84 18.33
C GLU A 293 5.54 20.61 19.00
N GLN A 294 4.80 19.54 19.23
CA GLN A 294 5.36 18.31 19.84
C GLN A 294 6.34 17.63 18.89
N VAL A 295 6.01 17.53 17.60
CA VAL A 295 6.88 16.97 16.58
C VAL A 295 8.16 17.80 16.44
N GLU A 296 8.06 19.14 16.36
CA GLU A 296 9.19 20.06 16.30
C GLU A 296 10.10 19.96 17.54
N ASN A 297 9.54 19.60 18.69
CA ASN A 297 10.29 19.36 19.93
C ASN A 297 10.77 17.92 20.08
N GLY A 298 10.70 17.10 19.02
CA GLY A 298 11.33 15.79 18.95
C GLY A 298 10.44 14.61 19.40
N ALA A 299 9.13 14.75 19.39
CA ALA A 299 8.24 13.60 19.57
C ALA A 299 8.35 12.64 18.38
N HIS A 300 8.53 11.35 18.66
CA HIS A 300 8.61 10.29 17.67
C HIS A 300 7.23 9.71 17.31
N GLY A 301 6.23 9.91 18.17
CA GLY A 301 4.82 9.59 17.99
C GLY A 301 3.96 10.49 18.87
N LEU A 302 2.66 10.58 18.56
CA LEU A 302 1.71 11.40 19.31
C LEU A 302 0.62 10.52 19.92
N ASP A 303 0.40 10.64 21.22
CA ASP A 303 -0.75 10.11 21.93
C ASP A 303 -1.97 11.00 21.69
N VAL A 304 -3.09 10.40 21.27
CA VAL A 304 -4.34 11.11 20.96
C VAL A 304 -5.47 10.52 21.81
N SER A 305 -5.99 11.32 22.74
CA SER A 305 -7.10 10.95 23.58
C SER A 305 -8.11 12.11 23.68
N VAL A 306 -9.32 11.88 23.17
CA VAL A 306 -10.40 12.89 23.13
C VAL A 306 -11.50 12.62 24.14
N ALA A 307 -11.24 11.75 25.11
CA ALA A 307 -12.19 11.38 26.16
C ALA A 307 -12.61 12.59 27.00
N LEU A 308 -13.90 12.93 26.96
CA LEU A 308 -14.51 14.04 27.67
C LEU A 308 -15.74 13.56 28.45
N THR A 309 -15.78 13.82 29.75
CA THR A 309 -16.97 13.55 30.56
C THR A 309 -18.16 14.44 30.18
N GLU A 310 -17.90 15.56 29.55
CA GLU A 310 -18.88 16.58 29.13
C GLU A 310 -19.54 16.26 27.78
N ARG A 311 -19.07 15.24 27.05
CA ARG A 311 -19.55 14.88 25.70
C ARG A 311 -19.68 13.37 25.54
N SER A 312 -20.59 12.94 24.64
CA SER A 312 -20.86 11.55 24.30
C SER A 312 -20.48 11.18 22.86
N ASN A 313 -19.83 12.09 22.12
CA ASN A 313 -19.48 11.87 20.70
C ASN A 313 -17.96 11.65 20.53
N GLU A 314 -17.35 10.86 21.39
CA GLU A 314 -15.90 10.61 21.41
C GLU A 314 -15.42 10.00 20.10
N ALA A 315 -16.11 8.98 19.57
CA ALA A 315 -15.75 8.33 18.29
C ALA A 315 -15.74 9.34 17.11
N GLU A 316 -16.77 10.19 17.01
CA GLU A 316 -16.82 11.21 15.95
C GLU A 316 -15.69 12.23 16.06
N LEU A 317 -15.38 12.68 17.29
CA LEU A 317 -14.28 13.62 17.53
C LEU A 317 -12.92 13.00 17.23
N MET A 318 -12.71 11.72 17.64
CA MET A 318 -11.49 10.98 17.35
C MET A 318 -11.28 10.85 15.84
N ALA A 319 -12.29 10.36 15.11
CA ALA A 319 -12.20 10.19 13.66
C ALA A 319 -11.86 11.51 12.94
N LYS A 320 -12.53 12.61 13.31
CA LYS A 320 -12.26 13.93 12.73
C LYS A 320 -10.87 14.45 13.03
N LEU A 321 -10.39 14.26 14.27
CA LEU A 321 -9.06 14.74 14.67
C LEU A 321 -7.97 13.91 14.04
N VAL A 322 -8.08 12.58 14.08
CA VAL A 322 -7.09 11.65 13.52
C VAL A 322 -6.95 11.86 12.01
N LYS A 323 -8.07 12.02 11.29
CA LYS A 323 -8.03 12.32 9.85
C LYS A 323 -7.21 13.59 9.55
N ARG A 324 -7.38 14.66 10.31
CA ARG A 324 -6.61 15.90 10.13
C ARG A 324 -5.16 15.75 10.55
N LEU A 325 -4.89 15.09 11.68
CA LEU A 325 -3.53 14.85 12.14
C LEU A 325 -2.73 14.02 11.14
N SER A 326 -3.33 12.98 10.54
CA SER A 326 -2.65 12.12 9.57
C SER A 326 -2.20 12.85 8.30
N LEU A 327 -2.85 13.97 7.96
CA LEU A 327 -2.45 14.83 6.83
C LEU A 327 -1.36 15.86 7.22
N GLU A 328 -1.23 16.18 8.50
CA GLU A 328 -0.45 17.32 8.98
C GLU A 328 0.85 16.94 9.67
N VAL A 329 0.93 15.74 10.27
CA VAL A 329 2.13 15.32 11.00
C VAL A 329 2.73 14.04 10.42
N PRO A 330 4.08 14.01 10.28
CA PRO A 330 4.77 12.87 9.67
C PRO A 330 5.10 11.76 10.67
N VAL A 331 4.56 11.81 11.90
CA VAL A 331 4.82 10.81 12.94
C VAL A 331 3.59 9.93 13.19
N PRO A 332 3.77 8.69 13.65
CA PRO A 332 2.65 7.80 13.98
C PRO A 332 1.79 8.36 15.11
N LEU A 333 0.49 8.03 15.02
CA LEU A 333 -0.51 8.35 16.04
C LEU A 333 -0.78 7.10 16.90
N ILE A 334 -0.91 7.31 18.20
CA ILE A 334 -1.28 6.29 19.18
C ILE A 334 -2.68 6.65 19.63
N ILE A 335 -3.66 5.82 19.29
CA ILE A 335 -5.05 6.05 19.65
C ILE A 335 -5.27 5.56 21.08
N ASP A 336 -5.54 6.50 21.99
CA ASP A 336 -5.78 6.23 23.41
C ASP A 336 -7.26 6.40 23.76
N SER A 337 -7.97 5.29 23.88
CA SER A 337 -9.34 5.23 24.38
C SER A 337 -9.61 3.91 25.09
N THR A 338 -10.52 3.94 26.06
CA THR A 338 -11.05 2.76 26.75
C THR A 338 -12.26 2.16 26.03
N GLU A 339 -12.80 2.86 25.05
CA GLU A 339 -14.02 2.48 24.34
C GLU A 339 -13.66 1.86 22.98
N PRO A 340 -13.99 0.59 22.72
CA PRO A 340 -13.69 -0.10 21.46
C PRO A 340 -14.19 0.66 20.23
N GLU A 341 -15.37 1.23 20.30
CA GLU A 341 -16.01 1.96 19.20
C GLU A 341 -15.23 3.22 18.80
N VAL A 342 -14.46 3.79 19.71
CA VAL A 342 -13.59 4.95 19.45
C VAL A 342 -12.32 4.53 18.71
N ILE A 343 -11.82 3.33 19.01
CA ILE A 343 -10.63 2.78 18.35
C ILE A 343 -10.97 2.30 16.93
N GLU A 344 -12.19 1.80 16.73
CA GLU A 344 -12.68 1.32 15.43
C GLU A 344 -13.06 2.46 14.46
N ALA A 345 -13.47 3.63 14.98
CA ALA A 345 -13.89 4.77 14.16
C ALA A 345 -12.75 5.47 13.45
#